data_68106559073fc2d3d07f83633d0a2fce
#
_entry.id   68106559073fc2d3d07f83633d0a2fce
#
_cell.length_a   1.000
_cell.length_b   1.000
_cell.length_c   1.000
_cell.angle_alpha   90.00
_cell.angle_beta   90.00
_cell.angle_gamma   90.00
#
_symmetry.space_group_name_H-M   'P 1'
#
loop_
_entity.id
_entity.type
_entity.pdbx_description
1 polymer ?
#
loop_
_entity_poly.entity_id
_entity_poly.type
_entity_poly.pdbx_seq_one_letter_code
_entity_poly.pdbx_strand_id
1 'polypeptide(L)'
;LNVAHELGYKAVLYLDPATRQYIDEFNSSNFFAIRGNSYITPKSPSILPSITNMSLETVAAHLGMEVERRPVPVEELSTFEEVGECGTAVVITPVHKLVDKPFLESEEETVYTYGDGQCGPKSLKLYNYIRAIQRGEIEDPFGWNVFVD
;
A
#
# COMPACT_ATOMS: atom_id res chain seq x y z
N LEU A 1 16.06 -2.79 -9.85
CA LEU A 1 16.07 -2.97 -8.39
C LEU A 1 17.47 -2.85 -7.80
N ASN A 2 18.47 -3.53 -8.36
CA ASN A 2 19.84 -3.50 -7.83
C ASN A 2 20.42 -2.08 -7.75
N VAL A 3 20.26 -1.28 -8.82
CA VAL A 3 20.74 0.11 -8.85
C VAL A 3 20.05 0.96 -7.77
N ALA A 4 18.76 0.76 -7.55
CA ALA A 4 18.03 1.47 -6.50
C ALA A 4 18.58 1.10 -5.09
N HIS A 5 18.91 -0.16 -4.85
CA HIS A 5 19.51 -0.60 -3.59
C HIS A 5 20.91 -0.02 -3.39
N GLU A 6 21.72 0.07 -4.45
CA GLU A 6 23.04 0.71 -4.41
C GLU A 6 22.96 2.20 -4.04
N LEU A 7 21.85 2.86 -4.44
CA LEU A 7 21.57 4.25 -4.08
C LEU A 7 20.88 4.40 -2.70
N GLY A 8 20.67 3.30 -1.97
CA GLY A 8 20.13 3.30 -0.61
C GLY A 8 18.60 3.23 -0.53
N TYR A 9 17.90 2.98 -1.64
CA TYR A 9 16.46 2.78 -1.63
C TYR A 9 16.10 1.33 -1.26
N LYS A 10 15.10 1.17 -0.39
CA LYS A 10 14.68 -0.16 0.09
C LYS A 10 13.77 -0.90 -0.89
N ALA A 11 12.97 -0.16 -1.64
CA ALA A 11 12.01 -0.69 -2.58
C ALA A 11 11.85 0.21 -3.80
N VAL A 12 11.24 -0.31 -4.84
CA VAL A 12 10.92 0.41 -6.07
C VAL A 12 9.41 0.35 -6.28
N LEU A 13 8.81 1.49 -6.53
CA LEU A 13 7.41 1.60 -6.95
C LEU A 13 7.36 1.61 -8.48
N TYR A 14 6.65 0.64 -9.05
CA TYR A 14 6.47 0.55 -10.49
C TYR A 14 5.28 1.40 -10.95
N LEU A 15 5.46 2.01 -12.11
CA LEU A 15 4.42 2.70 -12.84
C LEU A 15 3.98 1.85 -14.04
N ASP A 16 2.82 2.16 -14.60
CA ASP A 16 2.35 1.46 -15.79
C ASP A 16 3.39 1.57 -16.94
N PRO A 17 3.69 0.46 -17.62
CA PRO A 17 4.76 0.45 -18.62
C PRO A 17 4.41 1.22 -19.90
N ALA A 18 3.13 1.42 -20.18
CA ALA A 18 2.67 2.08 -21.39
C ALA A 18 2.82 3.60 -21.34
N THR A 19 2.38 4.22 -20.24
CA THR A 19 2.33 5.69 -20.13
C THR A 19 3.18 6.27 -19.01
N ARG A 20 3.54 5.47 -18.00
CA ARG A 20 4.24 5.88 -16.78
C ARG A 20 3.51 6.98 -16.00
N GLN A 21 2.20 7.04 -16.14
CA GLN A 21 1.36 8.04 -15.48
C GLN A 21 0.57 7.49 -14.30
N TYR A 22 0.46 6.16 -14.21
CA TYR A 22 -0.32 5.48 -13.18
C TYR A 22 0.55 4.59 -12.32
N ILE A 23 0.20 4.54 -11.03
CA ILE A 23 0.87 3.69 -10.06
C ILE A 23 0.42 2.24 -10.29
N ASP A 24 1.37 1.31 -10.31
CA ASP A 24 1.09 -0.12 -10.31
C ASP A 24 1.30 -0.70 -8.89
N GLU A 25 2.46 -1.26 -8.64
CA GLU A 25 2.78 -1.92 -7.37
C GLU A 25 4.26 -1.76 -7.01
N PHE A 26 4.62 -2.09 -5.79
CA PHE A 26 6.02 -2.20 -5.40
C PHE A 26 6.64 -3.50 -5.96
N ASN A 27 7.95 -3.59 -5.94
CA ASN A 27 8.67 -4.75 -6.47
C ASN A 27 8.33 -6.09 -5.78
N SER A 28 7.81 -6.08 -4.56
CA SER A 28 7.47 -7.29 -3.80
C SER A 28 6.15 -7.21 -3.04
N SER A 29 5.35 -6.17 -3.26
CA SER A 29 4.13 -5.89 -2.48
C SER A 29 3.20 -4.94 -3.24
N ASN A 30 1.96 -4.84 -2.78
CA ASN A 30 0.97 -3.96 -3.37
C ASN A 30 1.00 -2.57 -2.73
N PHE A 31 0.65 -1.58 -3.52
CA PHE A 31 0.50 -0.19 -3.07
C PHE A 31 -0.91 0.05 -2.54
N PHE A 32 -1.03 0.77 -1.44
CA PHE A 32 -2.26 1.41 -1.03
C PHE A 32 -1.99 2.81 -0.46
N ALA A 33 -3.02 3.63 -0.44
CA ALA A 33 -2.97 4.96 0.15
C ALA A 33 -4.26 5.26 0.90
N ILE A 34 -4.16 6.17 1.86
CA ILE A 34 -5.29 6.71 2.61
C ILE A 34 -5.39 8.20 2.35
N ARG A 35 -6.59 8.64 2.00
CA ARG A 35 -6.95 10.06 1.91
C ARG A 35 -8.32 10.25 2.52
N GLY A 36 -8.40 11.06 3.59
CA GLY A 36 -9.64 11.22 4.34
C GLY A 36 -10.14 9.88 4.88
N ASN A 37 -11.34 9.47 4.49
CA ASN A 37 -11.93 8.18 4.86
C ASN A 37 -11.88 7.15 3.73
N SER A 38 -10.96 7.31 2.77
CA SER A 38 -10.85 6.43 1.62
C SER A 38 -9.59 5.57 1.66
N TYR A 39 -9.76 4.28 1.43
CA TYR A 39 -8.70 3.32 1.12
C TYR A 39 -8.59 3.23 -0.40
N ILE A 40 -7.44 3.61 -0.94
CA ILE A 40 -7.22 3.73 -2.38
C ILE A 40 -6.13 2.74 -2.79
N THR A 41 -6.43 1.91 -3.78
CA THR A 41 -5.45 0.95 -4.31
C THR A 41 -5.55 0.90 -5.84
N PRO A 42 -4.40 0.77 -6.52
CA PRO A 42 -4.39 0.74 -7.97
C PRO A 42 -5.11 -0.47 -8.56
N LYS A 43 -5.80 -0.24 -9.67
CA LYS A 43 -6.34 -1.27 -10.55
C LYS A 43 -5.62 -1.19 -11.89
N SER A 44 -4.92 -2.26 -12.25
CA SER A 44 -4.18 -2.37 -13.50
C SER A 44 -4.06 -3.84 -13.91
N PRO A 45 -4.05 -4.15 -15.20
CA PRO A 45 -3.83 -5.53 -15.66
C PRO A 45 -2.42 -6.05 -15.36
N SER A 46 -1.49 -5.16 -15.02
CA SER A 46 -0.10 -5.51 -14.68
C SER A 46 0.09 -5.88 -13.21
N ILE A 47 -0.91 -5.65 -12.36
CA ILE A 47 -0.82 -5.91 -10.91
C ILE A 47 -1.23 -7.34 -10.61
N LEU A 48 -0.41 -8.04 -9.82
CA LEU A 48 -0.77 -9.36 -9.30
C LEU A 48 -1.85 -9.23 -8.23
N PRO A 49 -2.95 -10.01 -8.32
CA PRO A 49 -3.95 -10.04 -7.26
C PRO A 49 -3.32 -10.44 -5.92
N SER A 50 -3.63 -9.68 -4.88
CA SER A 50 -3.13 -9.93 -3.52
C SER A 50 -4.29 -10.22 -2.58
N ILE A 51 -4.23 -11.38 -1.92
CA ILE A 51 -5.20 -11.75 -0.88
C ILE A 51 -5.13 -10.75 0.28
N THR A 52 -3.93 -10.34 0.68
CA THR A 52 -3.75 -9.34 1.73
C THR A 52 -4.39 -8.01 1.38
N ASN A 53 -4.18 -7.51 0.16
CA ASN A 53 -4.81 -6.25 -0.28
C ASN A 53 -6.34 -6.37 -0.32
N MET A 54 -6.88 -7.47 -0.84
CA MET A 54 -8.33 -7.71 -0.83
C MET A 54 -8.88 -7.80 0.60
N SER A 55 -8.14 -8.40 1.52
CA SER A 55 -8.53 -8.46 2.93
C SER A 55 -8.53 -7.08 3.57
N LEU A 56 -7.56 -6.23 3.26
CA LEU A 56 -7.52 -4.84 3.72
C LEU A 56 -8.68 -4.02 3.17
N GLU A 57 -9.05 -4.20 1.92
CA GLU A 57 -10.23 -3.56 1.34
C GLU A 57 -11.50 -3.97 2.07
N THR A 58 -11.66 -5.26 2.36
CA THR A 58 -12.82 -5.80 3.08
C THR A 58 -12.89 -5.24 4.50
N VAL A 59 -11.79 -5.20 5.21
CA VAL A 59 -11.72 -4.62 6.57
C VAL A 59 -11.97 -3.11 6.52
N ALA A 60 -11.41 -2.40 5.58
CA ALA A 60 -11.64 -0.96 5.42
C ALA A 60 -13.13 -0.66 5.24
N ALA A 61 -13.81 -1.36 4.34
CA ALA A 61 -15.25 -1.23 4.14
C ALA A 61 -16.05 -1.58 5.40
N HIS A 62 -15.67 -2.64 6.11
CA HIS A 62 -16.29 -3.05 7.37
C HIS A 62 -16.17 -1.98 8.46
N LEU A 63 -15.04 -1.27 8.49
CA LEU A 63 -14.80 -0.18 9.44
C LEU A 63 -15.37 1.18 9.00
N GLY A 64 -16.15 1.20 7.92
CA GLY A 64 -16.84 2.40 7.45
C GLY A 64 -16.03 3.28 6.51
N MET A 65 -14.91 2.78 6.00
CA MET A 65 -14.13 3.49 4.98
C MET A 65 -14.69 3.26 3.58
N GLU A 66 -14.49 4.23 2.70
CA GLU A 66 -14.73 4.03 1.26
C GLU A 66 -13.52 3.31 0.64
N VAL A 67 -13.80 2.33 -0.21
CA VAL A 67 -12.76 1.59 -0.93
C VAL A 67 -12.78 1.99 -2.40
N GLU A 68 -11.66 2.49 -2.88
CA GLU A 68 -11.48 2.90 -4.27
C GLU A 68 -10.39 2.02 -4.92
N ARG A 69 -10.82 1.06 -5.71
CA ARG A 69 -9.93 0.28 -6.59
C ARG A 69 -10.07 0.83 -8.00
N ARG A 70 -9.11 1.59 -8.44
CA ARG A 70 -9.11 2.33 -9.70
C ARG A 70 -7.70 2.63 -10.20
N PRO A 71 -7.52 3.08 -11.43
CA PRO A 71 -6.26 3.69 -11.82
C PRO A 71 -5.92 4.87 -10.90
N VAL A 72 -4.67 4.92 -10.43
CA VAL A 72 -4.20 5.97 -9.51
C VAL A 72 -3.10 6.76 -10.21
N PRO A 73 -3.40 8.00 -10.65
CA PRO A 73 -2.38 8.85 -11.26
C PRO A 73 -1.25 9.21 -10.30
N VAL A 74 -0.04 9.30 -10.81
CA VAL A 74 1.15 9.68 -10.02
C VAL A 74 0.97 11.05 -9.34
N GLU A 75 0.24 11.97 -9.97
CA GLU A 75 -0.02 13.30 -9.40
C GLU A 75 -0.79 13.23 -8.07
N GLU A 76 -1.55 12.17 -7.82
CA GLU A 76 -2.25 12.00 -6.55
C GLU A 76 -1.33 11.71 -5.36
N LEU A 77 -0.06 11.33 -5.59
CA LEU A 77 0.90 11.06 -4.52
C LEU A 77 1.04 12.23 -3.53
N SER A 78 0.94 13.46 -4.01
CA SER A 78 1.01 14.66 -3.15
C SER A 78 -0.23 14.88 -2.29
N THR A 79 -1.33 14.17 -2.56
CA THR A 79 -2.63 14.36 -1.88
C THR A 79 -2.89 13.35 -0.78
N PHE A 80 -2.11 12.28 -0.70
CA PHE A 80 -2.31 11.21 0.26
C PHE A 80 -1.81 11.58 1.64
N GLU A 81 -2.53 11.16 2.66
CA GLU A 81 -2.16 11.34 4.07
C GLU A 81 -1.28 10.18 4.56
N GLU A 82 -1.58 8.96 4.12
CA GLU A 82 -0.83 7.76 4.44
C GLU A 82 -0.59 6.96 3.17
N VAL A 83 0.59 6.39 3.05
CA VAL A 83 0.95 5.46 1.99
C VAL A 83 1.59 4.23 2.61
N GLY A 84 1.24 3.08 2.10
CA GLY A 84 1.81 1.82 2.56
C GLY A 84 1.95 0.79 1.46
N GLU A 85 2.74 -0.20 1.76
CA GLU A 85 2.79 -1.44 1.00
C GLU A 85 2.15 -2.56 1.82
N CYS A 86 1.49 -3.49 1.15
CA CYS A 86 0.86 -4.64 1.80
C CYS A 86 1.22 -5.94 1.11
N GLY A 87 1.39 -6.98 1.90
CA GLY A 87 1.75 -8.30 1.42
C GLY A 87 1.64 -9.37 2.48
N THR A 88 1.88 -10.62 2.09
CA THR A 88 1.68 -11.79 2.96
C THR A 88 2.67 -11.84 4.12
N ALA A 89 3.92 -11.49 3.89
CA ALA A 89 4.97 -11.60 4.90
C ALA A 89 4.80 -10.57 6.02
N VAL A 90 4.49 -9.34 5.63
CA VAL A 90 4.17 -8.23 6.54
C VAL A 90 2.88 -7.62 6.04
N VAL A 91 1.83 -7.67 6.84
CA VAL A 91 0.48 -7.24 6.41
C VAL A 91 0.53 -5.83 5.84
N ILE A 92 1.08 -4.88 6.60
CA ILE A 92 1.30 -3.50 6.17
C ILE A 92 2.72 -3.06 6.55
N THR A 93 3.42 -2.43 5.61
CA THR A 93 4.63 -1.66 5.87
C THR A 93 4.37 -0.20 5.50
N PRO A 94 4.50 0.74 6.43
CA PRO A 94 4.29 2.15 6.12
C PRO A 94 5.41 2.67 5.21
N VAL A 95 5.03 3.51 4.27
CA VAL A 95 5.96 4.23 3.39
C VAL A 95 6.07 5.66 3.90
N HIS A 96 7.25 6.03 4.35
CA HIS A 96 7.51 7.39 4.84
C HIS A 96 7.89 8.35 3.70
N LYS A 97 8.68 7.86 2.75
CA LYS A 97 9.25 8.71 1.71
C LYS A 97 9.22 7.99 0.36
N LEU A 98 8.73 8.69 -0.65
CA LEU A 98 8.86 8.32 -2.06
C LEU A 98 9.69 9.38 -2.77
N VAL A 99 10.60 8.92 -3.63
CA VAL A 99 11.44 9.80 -4.43
C VAL A 99 11.18 9.48 -5.90
N ASP A 100 10.71 10.47 -6.63
CA ASP A 100 10.52 10.39 -8.07
C ASP A 100 11.67 11.11 -8.76
N LYS A 101 12.39 10.36 -9.59
CA LYS A 101 13.51 10.88 -10.38
C LYS A 101 13.29 10.59 -11.87
N PRO A 102 13.58 11.54 -12.75
CA PRO A 102 13.56 11.28 -14.20
C PRO A 102 14.48 10.12 -14.59
N PHE A 103 15.63 10.04 -13.95
CA PHE A 103 16.60 8.94 -14.04
C PHE A 103 17.14 8.65 -12.64
N LEU A 104 17.53 7.41 -12.37
CA LEU A 104 18.06 7.02 -11.06
C LEU A 104 19.30 7.82 -10.65
N GLU A 105 20.12 8.25 -11.61
CA GLU A 105 21.33 9.04 -11.40
C GLU A 105 21.09 10.56 -11.44
N SER A 106 19.84 11.00 -11.67
CA SER A 106 19.48 12.41 -11.75
C SER A 106 19.61 13.08 -10.38
N GLU A 107 20.09 14.31 -10.37
CA GLU A 107 20.02 15.20 -9.19
C GLU A 107 18.63 15.82 -9.04
N GLU A 108 17.85 15.89 -10.14
CA GLU A 108 16.45 16.33 -10.09
C GLU A 108 15.59 15.25 -9.46
N GLU A 109 14.87 15.61 -8.42
CA GLU A 109 13.96 14.69 -7.74
C GLU A 109 12.74 15.42 -7.19
N THR A 110 11.60 14.70 -7.18
CA THR A 110 10.41 15.10 -6.42
C THR A 110 10.29 14.16 -5.24
N VAL A 111 10.17 14.72 -4.04
CA VAL A 111 10.09 13.95 -2.79
C VAL A 111 8.70 14.08 -2.20
N TYR A 112 8.08 12.94 -1.94
CA TYR A 112 6.81 12.85 -1.23
C TYR A 112 7.07 12.25 0.16
N THR A 113 6.60 12.93 1.20
CA THR A 113 6.78 12.50 2.59
C THR A 113 5.44 12.26 3.26
N TYR A 114 5.32 11.13 3.96
CA TYR A 114 4.10 10.70 4.64
C TYR A 114 4.41 10.39 6.11
N GLY A 115 3.74 11.11 7.02
CA GLY A 115 3.95 10.93 8.46
C GLY A 115 5.39 11.12 8.92
N ASP A 116 5.75 10.40 9.96
CA ASP A 116 7.05 10.49 10.65
C ASP A 116 7.88 9.19 10.59
N GLY A 117 7.51 8.27 9.69
CA GLY A 117 8.11 6.94 9.60
C GLY A 117 7.39 5.87 10.41
N GLN A 118 6.39 6.25 11.19
CA GLN A 118 5.49 5.33 11.88
C GLN A 118 4.28 5.01 11.00
N CYS A 119 3.61 3.91 11.33
CA CYS A 119 2.34 3.59 10.71
C CYS A 119 1.31 4.68 11.03
N GLY A 120 0.67 5.25 10.02
CA GLY A 120 -0.37 6.24 10.22
C GLY A 120 -1.60 5.66 10.95
N PRO A 121 -2.46 6.50 11.52
CA PRO A 121 -3.53 6.05 12.42
C PRO A 121 -4.53 5.11 11.73
N LYS A 122 -4.88 5.35 10.49
CA LYS A 122 -5.82 4.50 9.76
C LYS A 122 -5.19 3.20 9.28
N SER A 123 -3.96 3.25 8.77
CA SER A 123 -3.19 2.06 8.42
C SER A 123 -2.98 1.17 9.64
N LEU A 124 -2.66 1.76 10.79
CA LEU A 124 -2.49 1.02 12.04
C LEU A 124 -3.78 0.34 12.49
N LYS A 125 -4.93 1.01 12.35
CA LYS A 125 -6.24 0.46 12.67
C LYS A 125 -6.56 -0.76 11.80
N LEU A 126 -6.30 -0.69 10.51
CA LEU A 126 -6.48 -1.80 9.57
C LEU A 126 -5.54 -2.97 9.92
N TYR A 127 -4.28 -2.67 10.16
CA TYR A 127 -3.28 -3.66 10.56
C TYR A 127 -3.68 -4.40 11.85
N ASN A 128 -4.03 -3.66 12.89
CA ASN A 128 -4.41 -4.24 14.17
C ASN A 128 -5.66 -5.11 14.05
N TYR A 129 -6.63 -4.69 13.25
CA TYR A 129 -7.87 -5.45 13.04
C TYR A 129 -7.60 -6.79 12.36
N ILE A 130 -6.82 -6.80 11.28
CA ILE A 130 -6.44 -8.04 10.58
C ILE A 130 -5.64 -8.96 11.49
N ARG A 131 -4.66 -8.42 12.24
CA ARG A 131 -3.85 -9.23 13.16
C ARG A 131 -4.68 -9.81 14.29
N ALA A 132 -5.66 -9.08 14.82
CA ALA A 132 -6.56 -9.57 15.83
C ALA A 132 -7.42 -10.75 15.31
N ILE A 133 -7.92 -10.68 14.07
CA ILE A 133 -8.61 -11.80 13.44
C ILE A 133 -7.68 -13.00 13.30
N GLN A 134 -6.48 -12.79 12.76
CA GLN A 134 -5.49 -13.86 12.54
C GLN A 134 -5.09 -14.58 13.83
N ARG A 135 -5.07 -13.88 14.94
CA ARG A 135 -4.72 -14.41 16.26
C ARG A 135 -5.91 -14.96 17.05
N GLY A 136 -7.12 -14.82 16.52
CA GLY A 136 -8.33 -15.21 17.23
C GLY A 136 -8.65 -14.34 18.43
N GLU A 137 -8.14 -13.12 18.51
CA GLU A 137 -8.36 -12.17 19.60
C GLU A 137 -9.74 -11.49 19.52
N ILE A 138 -10.32 -11.44 18.33
CA ILE A 138 -11.67 -10.95 18.08
C ILE A 138 -12.45 -11.97 17.26
N GLU A 139 -13.77 -11.85 17.27
CA GLU A 139 -14.63 -12.61 16.39
C GLU A 139 -14.28 -12.30 14.92
N ASP A 140 -14.22 -13.35 14.10
CA ASP A 140 -13.98 -13.22 12.66
C ASP A 140 -15.31 -13.00 11.92
N PRO A 141 -15.65 -11.76 11.53
CA PRO A 141 -16.92 -11.47 10.89
C PRO A 141 -16.98 -11.95 9.43
N PHE A 142 -15.85 -12.40 8.87
CA PHE A 142 -15.74 -12.77 7.45
C PHE A 142 -15.63 -14.28 7.23
N GLY A 143 -15.46 -15.07 8.30
CA GLY A 143 -15.29 -16.51 8.21
C GLY A 143 -13.95 -16.92 7.58
N TRP A 144 -12.90 -16.15 7.77
CA TRP A 144 -11.58 -16.44 7.22
C TRP A 144 -10.79 -17.48 8.00
N ASN A 145 -11.03 -17.57 9.30
CA ASN A 145 -10.34 -18.51 10.15
C ASN A 145 -10.93 -19.92 10.03
N VAL A 146 -10.06 -20.89 9.90
CA VAL A 146 -10.40 -22.31 9.97
C VAL A 146 -9.77 -22.89 11.21
N PHE A 147 -10.58 -23.42 12.12
CA PHE A 147 -10.10 -24.08 13.32
C PHE A 147 -9.74 -25.52 12.99
N VAL A 148 -8.58 -25.94 13.45
CA VAL A 148 -8.09 -27.31 13.29
C VAL A 148 -8.23 -28.01 14.62
N ASP A 149 -8.91 -29.16 14.60
CA ASP A 149 -9.10 -30.01 15.79
C ASP A 149 -7.81 -30.78 16.15
#